data_33fd58212ceb9974a277d2b68c788ce1
#
_entry.id   33fd58212ceb9974a277d2b68c788ce1
#
_cell.length_a   1.000
_cell.length_b   1.000
_cell.length_c   1.000
_cell.angle_alpha   90.00
_cell.angle_beta   90.00
_cell.angle_gamma   90.00
#
_symmetry.space_group_name_H-M   'P 1'
#
loop_
_entity.id
_entity.type
_entity.pdbx_description
1 polymer ?
#
loop_
_entity_poly.entity_id
_entity_poly.type
_entity_poly.pdbx_seq_one_letter_code
_entity_poly.pdbx_strand_id
1 'polypeptide(L)'
;MVATNIREEARNSLKGKWLKAIIMLFLEVIIVGIASAISEAIKDNSIIKPIFAIIEIIIQIPLTYGLIHSFIKLKRNEEVNYFDFIKIGFANFSRSWKICFRTILKMIVPILCIIGAIVLFSVMLISGGVTGITFNVGQQALGLIIFAIIIYVAAIAYAVIIGLKYALTIYIAYDNQDMSAKELVEKSEDLMIGHRGDLFVLVLSFLGWAILCYVPLGLAIANVGLFRFSLAIIFGFCAVVAMLALGA
;
A
#
# COMPACT_ATOMS: atom_id res chain seq x y z
N MET A 1 -0.14 -17.31 17.86
CA MET A 1 1.25 -17.45 18.33
C MET A 1 2.28 -16.89 17.35
N VAL A 2 2.31 -17.29 16.06
CA VAL A 2 3.32 -16.82 15.09
C VAL A 2 3.34 -15.29 14.94
N ALA A 3 2.20 -14.65 14.71
CA ALA A 3 2.10 -13.20 14.53
C ALA A 3 2.55 -12.38 15.76
N THR A 4 2.34 -12.90 16.97
CA THR A 4 2.76 -12.24 18.21
C THR A 4 4.28 -12.29 18.37
N ASN A 5 4.88 -13.45 18.08
CA ASN A 5 6.32 -13.62 18.17
C ASN A 5 7.07 -12.75 17.13
N ILE A 6 6.54 -12.69 15.90
CA ILE A 6 7.11 -11.83 14.84
C ILE A 6 7.09 -10.36 15.27
N ARG A 7 5.98 -9.87 15.86
CA ARG A 7 5.88 -8.50 16.34
C ARG A 7 6.82 -8.20 17.50
N GLU A 8 7.01 -9.17 18.40
CA GLU A 8 7.94 -9.02 19.52
C GLU A 8 9.40 -8.97 19.03
N GLU A 9 9.76 -9.86 18.11
CA GLU A 9 11.08 -9.86 17.49
C GLU A 9 11.37 -8.54 16.77
N ALA A 10 10.42 -8.06 15.99
CA ALA A 10 10.55 -6.81 15.28
C ALA A 10 10.69 -5.61 16.23
N ARG A 11 9.90 -5.55 17.32
CA ARG A 11 10.06 -4.54 18.38
C ARG A 11 11.42 -4.60 19.04
N ASN A 12 11.91 -5.79 19.31
CA ASN A 12 13.22 -5.97 19.94
C ASN A 12 14.36 -5.54 19.00
N SER A 13 14.25 -5.79 17.70
CA SER A 13 15.25 -5.37 16.71
C SER A 13 15.30 -3.86 16.50
N LEU A 14 14.21 -3.13 16.80
CA LEU A 14 14.14 -1.67 16.71
C LEU A 14 14.50 -0.95 18.02
N LYS A 15 14.75 -1.67 19.13
CA LYS A 15 15.15 -1.03 20.39
C LYS A 15 16.40 -0.15 20.19
N GLY A 16 16.31 1.10 20.64
CA GLY A 16 17.36 2.11 20.46
C GLY A 16 17.45 2.76 19.07
N LYS A 17 16.66 2.30 18.08
CA LYS A 17 16.69 2.79 16.70
C LYS A 17 15.37 3.40 16.22
N TRP A 18 14.38 3.46 17.11
CA TRP A 18 13.04 3.96 16.80
C TRP A 18 13.04 5.36 16.18
N LEU A 19 13.84 6.28 16.76
CA LEU A 19 13.92 7.64 16.26
C LEU A 19 14.39 7.68 14.80
N LYS A 20 15.41 6.86 14.47
CA LYS A 20 15.94 6.80 13.10
C LYS A 20 14.91 6.24 12.11
N ALA A 21 14.19 5.17 12.49
CA ALA A 21 13.13 4.58 11.69
C ALA A 21 11.99 5.59 11.44
N ILE A 22 11.53 6.27 12.50
CA ILE A 22 10.46 7.28 12.43
C ILE A 22 10.88 8.46 11.52
N ILE A 23 12.10 8.97 11.65
CA ILE A 23 12.58 10.08 10.83
C ILE A 23 12.64 9.69 9.35
N MET A 24 13.14 8.50 9.01
CA MET A 24 13.18 8.04 7.61
C MET A 24 11.78 7.95 7.00
N LEU A 25 10.81 7.40 7.72
CA LEU A 25 9.41 7.35 7.29
C LEU A 25 8.82 8.74 7.14
N PHE A 26 9.08 9.63 8.09
CA PHE A 26 8.58 11.00 8.04
C PHE A 26 9.14 11.77 6.84
N LEU A 27 10.41 11.58 6.53
CA LEU A 27 11.03 12.15 5.34
C LEU A 27 10.40 11.62 4.04
N GLU A 28 10.12 10.31 3.94
CA GLU A 28 9.42 9.74 2.79
C GLU A 28 8.02 10.36 2.63
N VAL A 29 7.24 10.41 3.72
CA VAL A 29 5.89 11.01 3.71
C VAL A 29 5.93 12.48 3.30
N ILE A 30 6.93 13.26 3.75
CA ILE A 30 7.11 14.66 3.34
C ILE A 30 7.40 14.74 1.84
N ILE A 31 8.32 13.94 1.33
CA ILE A 31 8.70 13.97 -0.10
C ILE A 31 7.50 13.64 -0.98
N VAL A 32 6.77 12.57 -0.66
CA VAL A 32 5.56 12.17 -1.38
C VAL A 32 4.47 13.23 -1.22
N GLY A 33 4.28 13.75 -0.01
CA GLY A 33 3.29 14.78 0.27
C GLY A 33 3.53 16.10 -0.47
N ILE A 34 4.80 16.52 -0.64
CA ILE A 34 5.15 17.69 -1.46
C ILE A 34 4.82 17.40 -2.94
N ALA A 35 5.14 16.22 -3.44
CA ALA A 35 4.84 15.86 -4.84
C ALA A 35 3.32 15.87 -5.08
N SER A 36 2.53 15.29 -4.19
CA SER A 36 1.07 15.31 -4.26
C SER A 36 0.48 16.72 -4.14
N ALA A 37 1.03 17.57 -3.26
CA ALA A 37 0.60 18.95 -3.12
C ALA A 37 0.85 19.79 -4.39
N ILE A 38 1.99 19.57 -5.05
CA ILE A 38 2.30 20.20 -6.33
C ILE A 38 1.29 19.72 -7.40
N SER A 39 1.00 18.42 -7.44
CA SER A 39 0.02 17.85 -8.37
C SER A 39 -1.38 18.43 -8.17
N GLU A 40 -1.80 18.66 -6.92
CA GLU A 40 -3.10 19.29 -6.60
C GLU A 40 -3.14 20.81 -6.89
N ALA A 41 -2.02 21.51 -6.73
CA ALA A 41 -1.93 22.94 -7.00
C ALA A 41 -2.04 23.26 -8.50
N ILE A 42 -1.79 22.29 -9.37
CA ILE A 42 -2.00 22.41 -10.81
C ILE A 42 -3.52 22.39 -11.05
N LYS A 43 -4.11 23.58 -11.25
CA LYS A 43 -5.52 23.73 -11.60
C LYS A 43 -5.88 22.84 -12.79
N ASP A 44 -7.10 22.32 -12.81
CA ASP A 44 -7.71 21.34 -13.73
C ASP A 44 -7.27 21.42 -15.22
N ASN A 45 -6.00 21.25 -15.45
CA ASN A 45 -5.47 21.07 -16.79
C ASN A 45 -5.46 19.55 -17.07
N SER A 46 -6.36 19.13 -17.93
CA SER A 46 -6.61 17.71 -18.26
C SER A 46 -5.37 16.98 -18.79
N ILE A 47 -4.34 17.70 -19.23
CA ILE A 47 -3.11 17.12 -19.78
C ILE A 47 -2.00 17.11 -18.73
N ILE A 48 -1.83 18.19 -17.98
CA ILE A 48 -0.70 18.35 -17.06
C ILE A 48 -0.87 17.48 -15.81
N LYS A 49 -2.08 17.42 -15.27
CA LYS A 49 -2.38 16.64 -14.04
C LYS A 49 -2.03 15.15 -14.14
N PRO A 50 -2.41 14.41 -15.22
CA PRO A 50 -2.00 13.00 -15.36
C PRO A 50 -0.50 12.82 -15.56
N ILE A 51 0.21 13.79 -16.18
CA ILE A 51 1.67 13.73 -16.31
C ILE A 51 2.33 13.79 -14.93
N PHE A 52 1.89 14.72 -14.06
CA PHE A 52 2.42 14.81 -12.70
C PHE A 52 2.11 13.55 -11.87
N ALA A 53 0.93 12.96 -12.00
CA ALA A 53 0.59 11.69 -11.35
C ALA A 53 1.53 10.55 -11.80
N ILE A 54 1.90 10.51 -13.07
CA ILE A 54 2.87 9.53 -13.57
C ILE A 54 4.26 9.79 -12.98
N ILE A 55 4.70 11.04 -12.92
CA ILE A 55 6.00 11.42 -12.33
C ILE A 55 6.03 11.02 -10.84
N GLU A 56 4.95 11.25 -10.10
CA GLU A 56 4.80 10.87 -8.70
C GLU A 56 5.00 9.36 -8.51
N ILE A 57 4.34 8.53 -9.31
CA ILE A 57 4.51 7.06 -9.29
C ILE A 57 5.95 6.67 -9.63
N ILE A 58 6.56 7.34 -10.63
CA ILE A 58 7.94 7.08 -11.05
C ILE A 58 8.93 7.31 -9.91
N ILE A 59 8.71 8.32 -9.09
CA ILE A 59 9.57 8.65 -7.94
C ILE A 59 9.27 7.76 -6.73
N GLN A 60 8.00 7.44 -6.48
CA GLN A 60 7.57 6.69 -5.30
C GLN A 60 8.12 5.26 -5.28
N ILE A 61 8.15 4.57 -6.42
CA ILE A 61 8.61 3.17 -6.48
C ILE A 61 10.07 3.01 -6.00
N PRO A 62 11.06 3.78 -6.49
CA PRO A 62 12.43 3.72 -5.97
C PRO A 62 12.53 4.14 -4.51
N LEU A 63 11.78 5.15 -4.06
CA LEU A 63 11.81 5.61 -2.66
C LEU A 63 11.35 4.50 -1.71
N THR A 64 10.23 3.86 -2.00
CA THR A 64 9.71 2.73 -1.19
C THR A 64 10.69 1.55 -1.21
N TYR A 65 11.28 1.23 -2.36
CA TYR A 65 12.33 0.21 -2.46
C TYR A 65 13.52 0.54 -1.55
N GLY A 66 14.04 1.76 -1.62
CA GLY A 66 15.15 2.21 -0.80
C GLY A 66 14.83 2.24 0.69
N LEU A 67 13.58 2.61 1.06
CA LEU A 67 13.12 2.61 2.45
C LEU A 67 13.11 1.19 3.02
N ILE A 68 12.53 0.22 2.32
CA ILE A 68 12.52 -1.18 2.76
C ILE A 68 13.95 -1.70 2.95
N HIS A 69 14.85 -1.41 2.02
CA HIS A 69 16.26 -1.80 2.12
C HIS A 69 16.96 -1.14 3.32
N SER A 70 16.65 0.13 3.60
CA SER A 70 17.19 0.85 4.77
C SER A 70 16.68 0.24 6.09
N PHE A 71 15.42 -0.21 6.15
CA PHE A 71 14.89 -0.92 7.31
C PHE A 71 15.54 -2.29 7.50
N ILE A 72 15.83 -3.05 6.42
CA ILE A 72 16.55 -4.32 6.53
C ILE A 72 17.96 -4.09 7.10
N LYS A 73 18.67 -3.06 6.63
CA LYS A 73 19.97 -2.66 7.19
C LYS A 73 19.86 -2.31 8.67
N LEU A 74 18.84 -1.52 9.03
CA LEU A 74 18.59 -1.12 10.41
C LEU A 74 18.33 -2.34 11.30
N LYS A 75 17.56 -3.34 10.82
CA LYS A 75 17.32 -4.61 11.52
C LYS A 75 18.62 -5.39 11.71
N ARG A 76 19.52 -5.37 10.72
CA ARG A 76 20.83 -6.09 10.76
C ARG A 76 21.91 -5.35 11.55
N ASN A 77 21.59 -4.24 12.21
CA ASN A 77 22.54 -3.39 12.94
C ASN A 77 23.60 -2.73 12.04
N GLU A 78 23.36 -2.61 10.75
CA GLU A 78 24.22 -1.88 9.84
C GLU A 78 24.06 -0.35 10.04
N GLU A 79 25.10 0.40 9.72
CA GLU A 79 25.00 1.88 9.76
C GLU A 79 24.10 2.36 8.63
N VAL A 80 23.11 3.18 8.99
CA VAL A 80 22.16 3.77 8.06
C VAL A 80 22.05 5.26 8.35
N ASN A 81 22.19 6.10 7.33
CA ASN A 81 21.90 7.53 7.42
C ASN A 81 20.44 7.81 7.07
N TYR A 82 19.91 8.95 7.54
CA TYR A 82 18.51 9.36 7.32
C TYR A 82 18.11 9.47 5.85
N PHE A 83 19.04 9.76 4.94
CA PHE A 83 18.81 9.91 3.51
C PHE A 83 19.26 8.74 2.66
N ASP A 84 19.73 7.64 3.29
CA ASP A 84 20.21 6.48 2.54
C ASP A 84 19.11 5.81 1.72
N PHE A 85 17.85 5.87 2.18
CA PHE A 85 16.73 5.35 1.42
C PHE A 85 16.59 6.02 0.04
N ILE A 86 16.86 7.33 -0.07
CA ILE A 86 16.86 8.05 -1.35
C ILE A 86 18.00 7.54 -2.23
N LYS A 87 19.23 7.48 -1.66
CA LYS A 87 20.42 7.04 -2.40
C LYS A 87 20.28 5.61 -2.89
N ILE A 88 19.85 4.69 -2.01
CA ILE A 88 19.65 3.27 -2.34
C ILE A 88 18.55 3.11 -3.39
N GLY A 89 17.44 3.83 -3.23
CA GLY A 89 16.32 3.77 -4.16
C GLY A 89 16.71 4.22 -5.57
N PHE A 90 17.32 5.39 -5.69
CA PHE A 90 17.72 5.93 -6.99
C PHE A 90 18.93 5.21 -7.60
N ALA A 91 19.87 4.72 -6.80
CA ALA A 91 20.96 3.88 -7.29
C ALA A 91 20.43 2.57 -7.91
N ASN A 92 19.32 2.05 -7.40
CA ASN A 92 18.68 0.83 -7.90
C ASN A 92 17.38 1.13 -8.69
N PHE A 93 17.28 2.30 -9.32
CA PHE A 93 16.08 2.74 -10.02
C PHE A 93 15.56 1.70 -11.03
N SER A 94 16.42 1.26 -11.95
CA SER A 94 16.06 0.27 -12.97
C SER A 94 15.62 -1.07 -12.36
N ARG A 95 16.26 -1.49 -11.26
CA ARG A 95 15.96 -2.74 -10.57
C ARG A 95 14.61 -2.66 -9.85
N SER A 96 14.34 -1.58 -9.13
CA SER A 96 13.07 -1.37 -8.43
C SER A 96 11.88 -1.39 -9.40
N TRP A 97 12.05 -0.73 -10.57
CA TRP A 97 11.05 -0.72 -11.62
C TRP A 97 10.84 -2.09 -12.26
N LYS A 98 11.90 -2.85 -12.56
CA LYS A 98 11.80 -4.21 -13.11
C LYS A 98 11.05 -5.14 -12.15
N ILE A 99 11.32 -5.05 -10.85
CA ILE A 99 10.62 -5.84 -9.83
C ILE A 99 9.15 -5.43 -9.75
N CYS A 100 8.86 -4.14 -9.65
CA CYS A 100 7.51 -3.61 -9.61
C CYS A 100 6.70 -4.04 -10.84
N PHE A 101 7.24 -3.86 -12.04
CA PHE A 101 6.59 -4.24 -13.29
C PHE A 101 6.30 -5.74 -13.37
N ARG A 102 7.26 -6.58 -12.96
CA ARG A 102 7.06 -8.04 -12.91
C ARG A 102 5.97 -8.44 -11.94
N THR A 103 5.93 -7.81 -10.77
CA THR A 103 4.89 -8.06 -9.76
C THR A 103 3.51 -7.62 -10.28
N ILE A 104 3.43 -6.44 -10.91
CA ILE A 104 2.18 -5.95 -11.52
C ILE A 104 1.69 -6.90 -12.63
N LEU A 105 2.57 -7.42 -13.48
CA LEU A 105 2.20 -8.40 -14.51
C LEU A 105 1.56 -9.66 -13.91
N LYS A 106 2.03 -10.11 -12.75
CA LYS A 106 1.42 -11.25 -12.03
C LYS A 106 0.10 -10.87 -11.35
N MET A 107 -0.06 -9.59 -11.01
CA MET A 107 -1.27 -9.04 -10.40
C MET A 107 -2.33 -8.56 -11.42
N ILE A 108 -2.04 -8.62 -12.73
CA ILE A 108 -2.92 -8.04 -13.76
C ILE A 108 -4.31 -8.68 -13.75
N VAL A 109 -4.39 -10.00 -13.56
CA VAL A 109 -5.68 -10.71 -13.54
C VAL A 109 -6.53 -10.30 -12.35
N PRO A 110 -6.04 -10.34 -11.08
CA PRO A 110 -6.80 -9.81 -9.96
C PRO A 110 -7.19 -8.33 -10.10
N ILE A 111 -6.31 -7.49 -10.66
CA ILE A 111 -6.62 -6.07 -10.89
C ILE A 111 -7.78 -5.93 -11.90
N LEU A 112 -7.75 -6.66 -13.01
CA LEU A 112 -8.84 -6.66 -13.99
C LEU A 112 -10.16 -7.18 -13.40
N CYS A 113 -10.10 -8.21 -12.53
CA CYS A 113 -11.28 -8.70 -11.82
C CYS A 113 -11.89 -7.62 -10.90
N ILE A 114 -11.06 -6.87 -10.17
CA ILE A 114 -11.54 -5.78 -9.31
C ILE A 114 -12.15 -4.66 -10.15
N ILE A 115 -11.49 -4.23 -11.23
CA ILE A 115 -12.01 -3.19 -12.14
C ILE A 115 -13.34 -3.65 -12.72
N GLY A 116 -13.42 -4.89 -13.22
CA GLY A 116 -14.67 -5.45 -13.75
C GLY A 116 -15.79 -5.48 -12.71
N ALA A 117 -15.48 -5.86 -11.48
CA ALA A 117 -16.45 -5.85 -10.37
C ALA A 117 -16.93 -4.42 -10.02
N ILE A 118 -16.04 -3.42 -10.02
CA ILE A 118 -16.40 -2.02 -9.80
C ILE A 118 -17.31 -1.51 -10.93
N VAL A 119 -16.98 -1.81 -12.19
CA VAL A 119 -17.78 -1.42 -13.34
C VAL A 119 -19.18 -2.05 -13.26
N LEU A 120 -19.25 -3.36 -12.99
CA LEU A 120 -20.53 -4.05 -12.81
C LEU A 120 -21.35 -3.43 -11.69
N PHE A 121 -20.74 -3.15 -10.53
CA PHE A 121 -21.40 -2.51 -9.41
C PHE A 121 -21.92 -1.12 -9.79
N SER A 122 -21.12 -0.30 -10.49
CA SER A 122 -21.53 1.03 -10.95
C SER A 122 -22.70 0.98 -11.93
N VAL A 123 -22.66 0.05 -12.90
CA VAL A 123 -23.74 -0.16 -13.86
C VAL A 123 -25.02 -0.59 -13.15
N MET A 124 -24.92 -1.49 -12.18
CA MET A 124 -26.07 -1.93 -11.37
C MET A 124 -26.69 -0.81 -10.55
N LEU A 125 -25.89 0.08 -9.96
CA LEU A 125 -26.38 1.25 -9.25
C LEU A 125 -27.13 2.21 -10.19
N ILE A 126 -26.61 2.48 -11.37
CA ILE A 126 -27.20 3.37 -12.35
C ILE A 126 -28.50 2.76 -12.89
N SER A 127 -28.50 1.50 -13.28
CA SER A 127 -29.67 0.80 -13.83
C SER A 127 -30.76 0.54 -12.80
N GLY A 128 -30.38 0.38 -11.52
CA GLY A 128 -31.31 0.21 -10.40
C GLY A 128 -32.04 1.49 -9.95
N GLY A 129 -31.83 2.61 -10.66
CA GLY A 129 -32.51 3.88 -10.35
C GLY A 129 -31.95 4.59 -9.11
N VAL A 130 -30.74 4.20 -8.64
CA VAL A 130 -30.03 4.91 -7.57
C VAL A 130 -29.39 6.18 -8.15
N THR A 131 -30.22 7.04 -8.71
CA THR A 131 -29.84 8.37 -9.18
C THR A 131 -30.45 9.42 -8.26
N GLY A 132 -29.67 9.96 -7.32
CA GLY A 132 -30.09 10.99 -6.40
C GLY A 132 -30.50 10.49 -5.01
N ILE A 133 -31.04 11.38 -4.19
CA ILE A 133 -31.28 11.23 -2.73
C ILE A 133 -32.44 10.25 -2.39
N THR A 134 -33.14 9.68 -3.38
CA THR A 134 -34.24 8.75 -3.16
C THR A 134 -33.83 7.31 -3.50
N PHE A 135 -33.60 6.52 -2.46
CA PHE A 135 -33.40 5.06 -2.56
C PHE A 135 -34.74 4.37 -2.84
N ASN A 136 -35.22 4.39 -4.08
CA ASN A 136 -36.38 3.60 -4.48
C ASN A 136 -35.88 2.33 -5.20
N VAL A 137 -35.23 1.46 -4.44
CA VAL A 137 -34.65 0.21 -4.94
C VAL A 137 -35.75 -0.84 -4.97
N GLY A 138 -36.27 -1.18 -6.14
CA GLY A 138 -37.19 -2.30 -6.29
C GLY A 138 -36.52 -3.63 -5.88
N GLN A 139 -37.31 -4.64 -5.49
CA GLN A 139 -36.80 -5.93 -5.01
C GLN A 139 -35.80 -6.60 -5.98
N GLN A 140 -36.00 -6.42 -7.29
CA GLN A 140 -35.08 -6.95 -8.31
C GLN A 140 -33.69 -6.27 -8.28
N ALA A 141 -33.65 -4.97 -8.04
CA ALA A 141 -32.39 -4.22 -7.94
C ALA A 141 -31.60 -4.58 -6.68
N LEU A 142 -32.24 -4.91 -5.56
CA LEU A 142 -31.58 -5.41 -4.36
C LEU A 142 -30.81 -6.72 -4.63
N GLY A 143 -31.42 -7.66 -5.34
CA GLY A 143 -30.74 -8.92 -5.72
C GLY A 143 -29.50 -8.69 -6.56
N LEU A 144 -29.55 -7.79 -7.52
CA LEU A 144 -28.43 -7.43 -8.38
C LEU A 144 -27.31 -6.73 -7.60
N ILE A 145 -27.63 -5.84 -6.68
CA ILE A 145 -26.65 -5.17 -5.82
C ILE A 145 -25.94 -6.16 -4.91
N ILE A 146 -26.67 -7.09 -4.27
CA ILE A 146 -26.08 -8.14 -3.44
C ILE A 146 -25.14 -9.01 -4.28
N PHE A 147 -25.55 -9.42 -5.48
CA PHE A 147 -24.72 -10.20 -6.38
C PHE A 147 -23.43 -9.47 -6.77
N ALA A 148 -23.52 -8.17 -7.10
CA ALA A 148 -22.35 -7.36 -7.40
C ALA A 148 -21.39 -7.20 -6.20
N ILE A 149 -21.92 -7.08 -4.98
CA ILE A 149 -21.12 -7.06 -3.74
C ILE A 149 -20.38 -8.38 -3.56
N ILE A 150 -21.04 -9.52 -3.78
CA ILE A 150 -20.41 -10.84 -3.66
C ILE A 150 -19.24 -10.98 -4.65
N ILE A 151 -19.43 -10.58 -5.92
CA ILE A 151 -18.37 -10.60 -6.93
C ILE A 151 -17.20 -9.69 -6.50
N TYR A 152 -17.50 -8.49 -6.00
CA TYR A 152 -16.49 -7.53 -5.55
C TYR A 152 -15.66 -8.08 -4.38
N VAL A 153 -16.31 -8.68 -3.37
CA VAL A 153 -15.63 -9.31 -2.23
C VAL A 153 -14.78 -10.51 -2.70
N ALA A 154 -15.29 -11.33 -3.62
CA ALA A 154 -14.54 -12.44 -4.19
C ALA A 154 -13.30 -11.96 -4.97
N ALA A 155 -13.42 -10.87 -5.74
CA ALA A 155 -12.30 -10.27 -6.47
C ALA A 155 -11.22 -9.72 -5.53
N ILE A 156 -11.63 -9.07 -4.42
CA ILE A 156 -10.70 -8.60 -3.38
C ILE A 156 -10.00 -9.79 -2.73
N ALA A 157 -10.73 -10.82 -2.32
CA ALA A 157 -10.14 -12.02 -1.69
C ALA A 157 -9.12 -12.68 -2.63
N TYR A 158 -9.44 -12.80 -3.91
CA TYR A 158 -8.52 -13.30 -4.92
C TYR A 158 -7.25 -12.42 -5.05
N ALA A 159 -7.40 -11.09 -5.08
CA ALA A 159 -6.28 -10.16 -5.13
C ALA A 159 -5.38 -10.26 -3.89
N VAL A 160 -5.95 -10.42 -2.71
CA VAL A 160 -5.21 -10.64 -1.46
C VAL A 160 -4.40 -11.94 -1.52
N ILE A 161 -5.02 -13.04 -1.93
CA ILE A 161 -4.35 -14.34 -2.04
C ILE A 161 -3.15 -14.26 -3.01
N ILE A 162 -3.32 -13.61 -4.17
CA ILE A 162 -2.25 -13.40 -5.14
C ILE A 162 -1.19 -12.43 -4.62
N GLY A 163 -1.60 -11.34 -3.94
CA GLY A 163 -0.68 -10.37 -3.35
C GLY A 163 0.23 -10.97 -2.29
N LEU A 164 -0.30 -11.86 -1.45
CA LEU A 164 0.48 -12.57 -0.44
C LEU A 164 1.60 -13.44 -1.04
N LYS A 165 1.42 -13.99 -2.25
CA LYS A 165 2.46 -14.79 -2.93
C LYS A 165 3.71 -13.96 -3.23
N TYR A 166 3.55 -12.69 -3.56
CA TYR A 166 4.62 -11.81 -4.02
C TYR A 166 5.08 -10.80 -2.98
N ALA A 167 4.56 -10.89 -1.75
CA ALA A 167 4.85 -9.95 -0.69
C ALA A 167 6.33 -9.89 -0.30
N LEU A 168 7.07 -11.00 -0.42
CA LEU A 168 8.48 -11.08 -0.04
C LEU A 168 9.46 -10.64 -1.15
N THR A 169 8.99 -10.35 -2.36
CA THR A 169 9.85 -10.08 -3.52
C THR A 169 10.90 -8.99 -3.26
N ILE A 170 10.49 -7.86 -2.66
CA ILE A 170 11.40 -6.74 -2.38
C ILE A 170 12.40 -7.09 -1.27
N TYR A 171 11.99 -7.87 -0.27
CA TYR A 171 12.86 -8.32 0.81
C TYR A 171 13.93 -9.29 0.31
N ILE A 172 13.56 -10.23 -0.56
CA ILE A 172 14.48 -11.17 -1.20
C ILE A 172 15.48 -10.44 -2.10
N ALA A 173 15.06 -9.36 -2.74
CA ALA A 173 15.91 -8.55 -3.62
C ALA A 173 17.11 -7.92 -2.89
N TYR A 174 16.99 -7.68 -1.59
CA TYR A 174 18.08 -7.17 -0.77
C TYR A 174 19.25 -8.17 -0.67
N ASP A 175 18.93 -9.44 -0.40
CA ASP A 175 19.92 -10.49 -0.20
C ASP A 175 20.47 -11.08 -1.51
N ASN A 176 19.73 -10.93 -2.62
CA ASN A 176 20.07 -11.56 -3.89
C ASN A 176 20.19 -10.50 -4.99
N GLN A 177 21.27 -9.72 -4.93
CA GLN A 177 21.46 -8.62 -5.87
C GLN A 177 21.69 -9.08 -7.32
N ASP A 178 22.21 -10.29 -7.52
CA ASP A 178 22.51 -10.85 -8.85
C ASP A 178 21.29 -11.48 -9.53
N MET A 179 20.20 -11.75 -8.77
CA MET A 179 18.99 -12.38 -9.32
C MET A 179 18.19 -11.41 -10.18
N SER A 180 17.63 -11.92 -11.27
CA SER A 180 16.72 -11.19 -12.11
C SER A 180 15.37 -10.93 -11.43
N ALA A 181 14.63 -9.89 -11.87
CA ALA A 181 13.31 -9.60 -11.31
C ALA A 181 12.32 -10.77 -11.47
N LYS A 182 12.49 -11.61 -12.50
CA LYS A 182 11.66 -12.80 -12.70
C LYS A 182 11.93 -13.84 -11.61
N GLU A 183 13.19 -14.19 -11.40
CA GLU A 183 13.62 -15.16 -10.38
C GLU A 183 13.24 -14.72 -8.97
N LEU A 184 13.33 -13.40 -8.66
CA LEU A 184 12.91 -12.87 -7.37
C LEU A 184 11.42 -13.07 -7.10
N VAL A 185 10.56 -12.85 -8.12
CA VAL A 185 9.12 -13.03 -8.01
C VAL A 185 8.78 -14.51 -7.85
N GLU A 186 9.42 -15.40 -8.62
CA GLU A 186 9.24 -16.86 -8.52
C GLU A 186 9.71 -17.37 -7.15
N LYS A 187 10.88 -16.93 -6.67
CA LYS A 187 11.38 -17.29 -5.34
C LYS A 187 10.47 -16.81 -4.20
N SER A 188 9.85 -15.64 -4.36
CA SER A 188 8.83 -15.16 -3.39
C SER A 188 7.63 -16.07 -3.35
N GLU A 189 7.14 -16.53 -4.52
CA GLU A 189 6.01 -17.45 -4.61
C GLU A 189 6.32 -18.78 -3.92
N ASP A 190 7.52 -19.33 -4.12
CA ASP A 190 7.97 -20.58 -3.51
C ASP A 190 8.11 -20.47 -1.99
N LEU A 191 8.74 -19.41 -1.50
CA LEU A 191 8.90 -19.18 -0.06
C LEU A 191 7.57 -18.93 0.67
N MET A 192 6.58 -18.43 -0.03
CA MET A 192 5.24 -18.20 0.55
C MET A 192 4.35 -19.45 0.55
N ILE A 193 4.80 -20.58 0.01
CA ILE A 193 4.06 -21.85 0.11
C ILE A 193 4.06 -22.30 1.58
N GLY A 194 2.86 -22.50 2.12
CA GLY A 194 2.64 -22.87 3.53
C GLY A 194 2.61 -21.70 4.52
N HIS A 195 3.17 -20.53 4.18
CA HIS A 195 3.28 -19.37 5.07
C HIS A 195 2.30 -18.23 4.78
N ARG A 196 1.47 -18.36 3.73
CA ARG A 196 0.48 -17.32 3.34
C ARG A 196 -0.52 -17.02 4.45
N GLY A 197 -0.96 -18.04 5.17
CA GLY A 197 -1.89 -17.90 6.30
C GLY A 197 -1.30 -17.09 7.44
N ASP A 198 -0.05 -17.34 7.80
CA ASP A 198 0.65 -16.62 8.86
C ASP A 198 0.81 -15.13 8.51
N LEU A 199 1.21 -14.83 7.28
CA LEU A 199 1.29 -13.46 6.79
C LEU A 199 -0.09 -12.79 6.73
N PHE A 200 -1.12 -13.51 6.30
CA PHE A 200 -2.48 -12.99 6.28
C PHE A 200 -2.98 -12.62 7.69
N VAL A 201 -2.78 -13.50 8.68
CA VAL A 201 -3.13 -13.21 10.07
C VAL A 201 -2.32 -12.03 10.62
N LEU A 202 -1.04 -11.94 10.27
CA LEU A 202 -0.21 -10.80 10.63
C LEU A 202 -0.79 -9.50 10.07
N VAL A 203 -1.09 -9.43 8.77
CA VAL A 203 -1.71 -8.25 8.11
C VAL A 203 -3.06 -7.91 8.74
N LEU A 204 -3.93 -8.91 8.97
CA LEU A 204 -5.21 -8.70 9.65
C LEU A 204 -5.06 -8.10 11.05
N SER A 205 -4.00 -8.46 11.78
CA SER A 205 -3.75 -7.90 13.10
C SER A 205 -3.46 -6.40 13.11
N PHE A 206 -3.06 -5.84 11.95
CA PHE A 206 -2.89 -4.39 11.76
C PHE A 206 -4.15 -3.70 11.26
N LEU A 207 -5.11 -4.45 10.71
CA LEU A 207 -6.32 -3.89 10.13
C LEU A 207 -7.12 -3.07 11.15
N GLY A 208 -7.21 -3.55 12.40
CA GLY A 208 -7.88 -2.81 13.49
C GLY A 208 -7.26 -1.43 13.74
N TRP A 209 -5.93 -1.35 13.72
CA TRP A 209 -5.20 -0.09 13.87
C TRP A 209 -5.34 0.81 12.65
N ALA A 210 -5.31 0.22 11.45
CA ALA A 210 -5.55 0.96 10.22
C ALA A 210 -6.95 1.59 10.22
N ILE A 211 -8.00 0.84 10.58
CA ILE A 211 -9.36 1.35 10.71
C ILE A 211 -9.40 2.50 11.74
N LEU A 212 -8.79 2.32 12.91
CA LEU A 212 -8.75 3.34 13.97
C LEU A 212 -8.09 4.64 13.50
N CYS A 213 -7.11 4.57 12.62
CA CYS A 213 -6.42 5.73 12.06
C CYS A 213 -7.15 6.36 10.86
N TYR A 214 -7.68 5.53 9.94
CA TYR A 214 -8.30 6.01 8.71
C TYR A 214 -9.75 6.49 8.87
N VAL A 215 -10.52 5.98 9.85
CA VAL A 215 -11.89 6.43 10.11
C VAL A 215 -11.95 7.90 10.53
N PRO A 216 -11.16 8.38 11.53
CA PRO A 216 -11.13 9.81 11.86
C PRO A 216 -10.65 10.69 10.70
N LEU A 217 -9.68 10.18 9.90
CA LEU A 217 -9.20 10.86 8.71
C LEU A 217 -10.30 11.02 7.66
N GLY A 218 -11.06 9.96 7.38
CA GLY A 218 -12.19 9.99 6.46
C GLY A 218 -13.28 10.97 6.91
N LEU A 219 -13.59 11.02 8.21
CA LEU A 219 -14.53 11.97 8.79
C LEU A 219 -14.02 13.42 8.70
N ALA A 220 -12.73 13.66 8.91
CA ALA A 220 -12.12 14.98 8.75
C ALA A 220 -12.16 15.46 7.29
N ILE A 221 -11.94 14.56 6.33
CA ILE A 221 -12.04 14.87 4.89
C ILE A 221 -13.49 15.20 4.48
N ALA A 222 -14.47 14.53 5.05
CA ALA A 222 -15.89 14.76 4.72
C ALA A 222 -16.42 16.12 5.19
N ASN A 223 -15.87 16.69 6.28
CA ASN A 223 -16.45 17.84 6.96
C ASN A 223 -15.68 19.18 6.86
N VAL A 224 -14.41 19.21 6.44
CA VAL A 224 -13.60 20.45 6.57
C VAL A 224 -12.63 20.67 5.40
N GLY A 225 -12.95 21.67 4.55
CA GLY A 225 -12.16 21.99 3.35
C GLY A 225 -10.74 22.53 3.56
N LEU A 226 -10.41 23.16 4.70
CA LEU A 226 -9.11 23.79 4.97
C LEU A 226 -8.19 22.99 5.90
N PHE A 227 -8.74 22.08 6.70
CA PHE A 227 -7.97 21.21 7.62
C PHE A 227 -7.50 19.89 6.95
N ARG A 228 -7.79 19.71 5.66
CA ARG A 228 -7.55 18.46 4.91
C ARG A 228 -6.13 17.96 4.96
N PHE A 229 -5.17 18.86 4.79
CA PHE A 229 -3.76 18.48 4.57
C PHE A 229 -3.03 18.17 5.87
N SER A 230 -3.20 19.00 6.90
CA SER A 230 -2.48 18.84 8.16
C SER A 230 -2.97 17.64 8.98
N LEU A 231 -4.28 17.38 8.99
CA LEU A 231 -4.85 16.21 9.67
C LEU A 231 -4.51 14.90 8.92
N ALA A 232 -4.53 14.89 7.58
CA ALA A 232 -4.13 13.71 6.79
C ALA A 232 -2.67 13.31 7.07
N ILE A 233 -1.76 14.28 7.13
CA ILE A 233 -0.35 14.03 7.45
C ILE A 233 -0.19 13.56 8.90
N ILE A 234 -0.86 14.20 9.87
CA ILE A 234 -0.78 13.83 11.28
C ILE A 234 -1.34 12.43 11.52
N PHE A 235 -2.51 12.12 10.97
CA PHE A 235 -3.13 10.79 11.13
C PHE A 235 -2.40 9.72 10.33
N GLY A 236 -1.94 10.01 9.10
CA GLY A 236 -1.09 9.10 8.34
C GLY A 236 0.21 8.79 9.06
N PHE A 237 0.85 9.81 9.64
CA PHE A 237 2.05 9.65 10.45
C PHE A 237 1.77 8.87 11.74
N CYS A 238 0.71 9.20 12.48
CA CYS A 238 0.30 8.43 13.66
C CYS A 238 -0.02 6.98 13.31
N ALA A 239 -0.67 6.71 12.17
CA ALA A 239 -0.96 5.36 11.68
C ALA A 239 0.32 4.57 11.40
N VAL A 240 1.28 5.20 10.73
CA VAL A 240 2.57 4.59 10.41
C VAL A 240 3.39 4.36 11.69
N VAL A 241 3.43 5.33 12.61
CA VAL A 241 4.09 5.17 13.90
C VAL A 241 3.40 4.10 14.75
N ALA A 242 2.07 4.05 14.75
CA ALA A 242 1.32 3.00 15.44
C ALA A 242 1.54 1.62 14.80
N MET A 243 1.57 1.52 13.46
CA MET A 243 1.94 0.29 12.76
C MET A 243 3.35 -0.15 13.12
N LEU A 244 4.32 0.76 13.15
CA LEU A 244 5.68 0.46 13.57
C LEU A 244 5.76 0.09 15.05
N ALA A 245 5.07 0.82 15.93
CA ALA A 245 5.11 0.57 17.37
C ALA A 245 4.43 -0.74 17.79
N LEU A 246 3.46 -1.21 17.00
CA LEU A 246 2.63 -2.37 17.30
C LEU A 246 2.89 -3.54 16.38
N GLY A 247 3.53 -3.30 15.25
CA GLY A 247 3.72 -4.22 14.15
C GLY A 247 5.17 -4.55 13.84
N ALA A 248 6.06 -3.76 14.32
CA ALA A 248 7.45 -4.08 14.26
C ALA A 248 7.89 -4.90 15.45
#